data_429c8ce68fdc8958a6900a88dea10923
#
_entry.id   429c8ce68fdc8958a6900a88dea10923
#
_cell.length_a   1.000
_cell.length_b   1.000
_cell.length_c   1.000
_cell.angle_alpha   90.00
_cell.angle_beta   90.00
_cell.angle_gamma   90.00
#
_symmetry.space_group_name_H-M   'P 1'
#
loop_
_entity.id
_entity.type
_entity.pdbx_description
1 polymer ?
#
loop_
_entity_poly.entity_id
_entity_poly.type
_entity_poly.pdbx_seq_one_letter_code
_entity_poly.pdbx_strand_id
1 'polypeptide(L)'
;MRTRGLLAGLAASMLLLVGAGTAAAAPINVPWSPDDALDSEVSFESGGVTFYGSLRMPVGDTRGVALVLPGSGPTDRNGNSGDLHLNTTAYVADELSRRGIASLRFDKLGSGRTGLAGVDPNNPPGFDAQVDNAADALAFLQQRTGVGADRTTVIGHSEGALTALRLADADSAAFTHVGLLEPLSIRYLDLLTAQVDRNIGEAVAVGQFTEEQAASSRDRFAQAVADIRAGQPLSAEPDPIVDGLGLRQSATFLREADATDPADLAAALPDSYSSFLTCSDKDLNVSCGQVENVRVALGHTDLHFAHFANSSHMLGELGPLPADPNTALAPLPLSGEFRDAFGRWVDGL
;
A
#
# COMPACT_ATOMS: atom_id res chain seq x y z
N MET A 1 14.59 -0.28 -28.15
CA MET A 1 14.38 -1.29 -27.09
C MET A 1 15.13 -0.85 -25.85
N ARG A 2 14.71 0.22 -25.17
CA ARG A 2 15.31 0.73 -23.90
C ARG A 2 14.32 1.61 -23.13
N THR A 3 13.06 1.18 -22.95
CA THR A 3 12.03 1.99 -22.22
C THR A 3 11.24 1.18 -21.19
N ARG A 4 11.76 0.03 -20.72
CA ARG A 4 11.06 -0.81 -19.73
C ARG A 4 11.53 -0.60 -18.27
N GLY A 5 12.38 0.41 -17.98
CA GLY A 5 13.01 0.57 -16.66
C GLY A 5 12.49 1.68 -15.75
N LEU A 6 11.56 2.54 -16.20
CA LEU A 6 11.38 3.86 -15.56
C LEU A 6 10.36 3.93 -14.42
N LEU A 7 9.51 2.95 -14.19
CA LEU A 7 8.55 2.96 -13.07
C LEU A 7 8.49 1.64 -12.27
N ALA A 8 9.32 0.65 -12.62
CA ALA A 8 9.38 -0.62 -11.90
C ALA A 8 10.18 -0.54 -10.58
N GLY A 9 10.76 0.63 -10.26
CA GLY A 9 11.76 0.76 -9.20
C GLY A 9 11.25 0.65 -7.77
N LEU A 10 10.07 1.14 -7.46
CA LEU A 10 9.67 1.32 -6.05
C LEU A 10 9.12 0.07 -5.36
N ALA A 11 8.44 -0.83 -6.08
CA ALA A 11 7.85 -2.01 -5.44
C ALA A 11 8.80 -3.22 -5.34
N ALA A 12 9.73 -3.38 -6.29
CA ALA A 12 10.68 -4.49 -6.30
C ALA A 12 11.96 -4.19 -5.49
N SER A 13 12.27 -2.92 -5.24
CA SER A 13 13.57 -2.51 -4.68
C SER A 13 13.63 -2.52 -3.16
N MET A 14 12.51 -2.51 -2.46
CA MET A 14 12.52 -2.56 -0.98
C MET A 14 13.02 -3.89 -0.39
N LEU A 15 13.18 -4.93 -1.21
CA LEU A 15 13.57 -6.27 -0.77
C LEU A 15 14.86 -6.82 -1.40
N LEU A 16 15.51 -6.12 -2.31
CA LEU A 16 16.60 -6.69 -3.13
C LEU A 16 18.02 -6.35 -2.68
N LEU A 17 18.25 -5.79 -1.50
CA LEU A 17 19.61 -5.60 -0.95
C LEU A 17 20.14 -6.82 -0.17
N VAL A 18 19.34 -7.88 -0.02
CA VAL A 18 19.83 -9.13 0.58
C VAL A 18 20.36 -10.02 -0.53
N GLY A 19 21.67 -10.15 -0.58
CA GLY A 19 22.37 -10.98 -1.55
C GLY A 19 21.89 -12.42 -1.55
N ALA A 20 21.86 -13.01 -2.74
CA ALA A 20 21.48 -14.39 -3.02
C ALA A 20 22.25 -15.40 -2.16
N GLY A 21 21.68 -15.74 -1.03
CA GLY A 21 21.97 -16.95 -0.30
C GLY A 21 20.93 -17.99 -0.75
N THR A 22 21.33 -18.90 -1.62
CA THR A 22 20.47 -19.94 -2.18
C THR A 22 20.07 -20.97 -1.13
N ALA A 23 18.90 -20.80 -0.56
CA ALA A 23 18.08 -21.89 -0.08
C ALA A 23 16.66 -21.60 -0.56
N ALA A 24 16.34 -22.03 -1.76
CA ALA A 24 14.98 -22.02 -2.26
C ALA A 24 14.14 -22.93 -1.35
N ALA A 25 13.38 -22.34 -0.43
CA ALA A 25 12.24 -23.02 0.11
C ALA A 25 11.32 -23.34 -1.08
N ALA A 26 10.92 -24.61 -1.21
CA ALA A 26 9.97 -25.01 -2.24
C ALA A 26 8.74 -24.09 -2.13
N PRO A 27 8.19 -23.56 -3.23
CA PRO A 27 7.02 -22.73 -3.19
C PRO A 27 5.91 -23.52 -2.47
N ILE A 28 5.37 -22.94 -1.39
CA ILE A 28 4.14 -23.46 -0.78
C ILE A 28 3.07 -23.18 -1.84
N ASN A 29 2.77 -24.20 -2.62
CA ASN A 29 1.76 -24.15 -3.67
C ASN A 29 0.40 -24.18 -2.96
N VAL A 30 -0.07 -23.02 -2.48
CA VAL A 30 -1.45 -22.87 -2.05
C VAL A 30 -2.23 -22.45 -3.30
N PRO A 31 -3.02 -23.34 -3.89
CA PRO A 31 -3.87 -22.98 -5.01
C PRO A 31 -5.04 -22.16 -4.46
N TRP A 32 -4.81 -20.86 -4.27
CA TRP A 32 -5.91 -19.92 -4.09
C TRP A 32 -5.90 -18.96 -5.28
N SER A 33 -6.97 -18.98 -6.00
CA SER A 33 -7.34 -17.93 -6.95
C SER A 33 -8.58 -17.27 -6.40
N PRO A 34 -8.63 -15.93 -6.30
CA PRO A 34 -9.90 -15.25 -6.06
C PRO A 34 -10.91 -15.81 -7.04
N ASP A 35 -12.15 -15.97 -6.61
CA ASP A 35 -13.23 -16.33 -7.55
C ASP A 35 -13.47 -15.16 -8.50
N ASP A 36 -12.63 -15.06 -9.54
CA ASP A 36 -12.69 -14.01 -10.57
C ASP A 36 -14.04 -13.97 -11.30
N ALA A 37 -14.85 -15.05 -11.18
CA ALA A 37 -16.17 -15.11 -11.75
C ALA A 37 -17.16 -14.07 -11.16
N LEU A 38 -16.86 -13.54 -9.99
CA LEU A 38 -17.65 -12.46 -9.37
C LEU A 38 -17.19 -11.06 -9.78
N ASP A 39 -16.03 -10.94 -10.41
CA ASP A 39 -15.46 -9.66 -10.83
C ASP A 39 -16.00 -9.28 -12.22
N SER A 40 -16.45 -8.04 -12.34
CA SER A 40 -16.78 -7.41 -13.61
C SER A 40 -15.68 -6.41 -13.97
N GLU A 41 -15.10 -6.52 -15.15
CA GLU A 41 -14.15 -5.51 -15.60
C GLU A 41 -14.86 -4.17 -15.83
N VAL A 42 -14.27 -3.10 -15.31
CA VAL A 42 -14.76 -1.73 -15.43
C VAL A 42 -13.61 -0.79 -15.83
N SER A 43 -13.95 0.41 -16.28
CA SER A 43 -12.99 1.48 -16.50
C SER A 43 -13.58 2.83 -16.16
N PHE A 44 -12.73 3.77 -15.76
CA PHE A 44 -13.05 5.17 -15.51
C PHE A 44 -11.91 6.06 -16.00
N GLU A 45 -12.21 7.35 -16.21
CA GLU A 45 -11.23 8.34 -16.63
C GLU A 45 -10.75 9.14 -15.42
N SER A 46 -9.45 9.38 -15.33
CA SER A 46 -8.84 10.27 -14.36
C SER A 46 -7.59 10.92 -14.94
N GLY A 47 -7.46 12.24 -14.84
CA GLY A 47 -6.29 12.96 -15.33
C GLY A 47 -5.99 12.77 -16.81
N GLY A 48 -6.98 12.40 -17.64
CA GLY A 48 -6.81 12.09 -19.07
C GLY A 48 -6.27 10.68 -19.35
N VAL A 49 -6.25 9.82 -18.34
CA VAL A 49 -5.85 8.40 -18.44
C VAL A 49 -7.06 7.52 -18.17
N THR A 50 -7.25 6.48 -18.98
CA THR A 50 -8.25 5.44 -18.71
C THR A 50 -7.68 4.43 -17.72
N PHE A 51 -8.28 4.37 -16.53
CA PHE A 51 -7.97 3.37 -15.51
C PHE A 51 -8.88 2.16 -15.65
N TYR A 52 -8.30 0.98 -15.53
CA TYR A 52 -9.02 -0.30 -15.57
C TYR A 52 -9.08 -0.92 -14.18
N GLY A 53 -10.23 -1.50 -13.85
CA GLY A 53 -10.48 -2.07 -12.54
C GLY A 53 -11.42 -3.27 -12.58
N SER A 54 -11.63 -3.86 -11.40
CA SER A 54 -12.62 -4.89 -11.15
C SER A 54 -13.65 -4.38 -10.15
N LEU A 55 -14.90 -4.37 -10.56
CA LEU A 55 -16.05 -4.20 -9.67
C LEU A 55 -16.55 -5.59 -9.26
N ARG A 56 -16.42 -5.91 -7.98
CA ARG A 56 -16.88 -7.15 -7.38
C ARG A 56 -18.20 -6.90 -6.66
N MET A 57 -19.25 -7.55 -7.13
CA MET A 57 -20.56 -7.49 -6.49
C MET A 57 -20.73 -8.66 -5.51
N PRO A 58 -21.39 -8.45 -4.35
CA PRO A 58 -21.72 -9.55 -3.46
C PRO A 58 -22.80 -10.44 -4.08
N VAL A 59 -22.91 -11.67 -3.57
CA VAL A 59 -24.06 -12.53 -3.88
C VAL A 59 -25.22 -12.09 -2.99
N GLY A 60 -26.29 -11.56 -3.58
CA GLY A 60 -27.46 -11.02 -2.85
C GLY A 60 -27.47 -9.49 -2.76
N ASP A 61 -28.10 -8.96 -1.71
CA ASP A 61 -28.27 -7.52 -1.53
C ASP A 61 -26.95 -6.82 -1.21
N THR A 62 -26.74 -5.64 -1.81
CA THR A 62 -25.58 -4.79 -1.53
C THR A 62 -25.89 -3.91 -0.31
N ARG A 63 -25.20 -4.14 0.81
CA ARG A 63 -25.32 -3.36 2.05
C ARG A 63 -24.55 -2.05 1.98
N GLY A 64 -23.39 -2.06 1.31
CA GLY A 64 -22.49 -0.92 1.15
C GLY A 64 -21.48 -1.15 0.04
N VAL A 65 -20.59 -0.21 -0.14
CA VAL A 65 -19.52 -0.28 -1.14
C VAL A 65 -18.17 0.05 -0.54
N ALA A 66 -17.08 -0.49 -1.11
CA ALA A 66 -15.72 -0.21 -0.69
C ALA A 66 -14.81 0.08 -1.89
N LEU A 67 -14.03 1.15 -1.80
CA LEU A 67 -12.85 1.35 -2.64
C LEU A 67 -11.65 0.71 -1.93
N VAL A 68 -10.94 -0.21 -2.59
CA VAL A 68 -9.78 -0.89 -2.02
C VAL A 68 -8.52 -0.45 -2.75
N LEU A 69 -7.60 0.17 -2.00
CA LEU A 69 -6.37 0.81 -2.49
C LEU A 69 -5.14 -0.03 -2.12
N PRO A 70 -4.30 -0.40 -3.10
CA PRO A 70 -3.11 -1.20 -2.86
C PRO A 70 -1.96 -0.40 -2.28
N GLY A 71 -0.91 -1.10 -1.85
CA GLY A 71 0.35 -0.53 -1.36
C GLY A 71 1.21 0.13 -2.43
N SER A 72 2.48 0.40 -2.07
CA SER A 72 3.45 1.16 -2.86
C SER A 72 3.77 0.53 -4.23
N GLY A 73 4.19 1.38 -5.16
CA GLY A 73 4.66 1.00 -6.49
C GLY A 73 3.56 0.76 -7.53
N PRO A 74 3.92 0.27 -8.72
CA PRO A 74 2.99 -0.02 -9.81
C PRO A 74 2.25 -1.34 -9.52
N THR A 75 1.32 -1.30 -8.59
CA THR A 75 0.58 -2.45 -8.10
C THR A 75 -0.74 -2.58 -8.84
N ASP A 76 -1.05 -3.77 -9.34
CA ASP A 76 -2.32 -4.05 -10.03
C ASP A 76 -3.51 -4.08 -9.05
N ARG A 77 -4.71 -4.17 -9.62
CA ARG A 77 -5.99 -4.24 -8.89
C ARG A 77 -6.08 -5.35 -7.85
N ASN A 78 -5.28 -6.39 -7.98
CA ASN A 78 -5.27 -7.54 -7.06
C ASN A 78 -4.20 -7.43 -5.96
N GLY A 79 -3.38 -6.37 -5.98
CA GLY A 79 -2.28 -6.20 -5.05
C GLY A 79 -1.00 -6.92 -5.49
N ASN A 80 -0.84 -7.16 -6.80
CA ASN A 80 0.33 -7.82 -7.39
C ASN A 80 1.25 -6.80 -8.06
N SER A 81 2.54 -7.10 -8.13
CA SER A 81 3.54 -6.27 -8.81
C SER A 81 4.56 -7.12 -9.53
N GLY A 82 4.64 -6.99 -10.86
CA GLY A 82 5.50 -7.82 -11.69
C GLY A 82 5.17 -9.31 -11.52
N ASP A 83 6.18 -10.11 -11.14
CA ASP A 83 6.05 -11.55 -10.91
C ASP A 83 5.59 -11.91 -9.48
N LEU A 84 5.36 -10.90 -8.62
CA LEU A 84 4.88 -11.10 -7.25
C LEU A 84 3.35 -11.14 -7.24
N HIS A 85 2.78 -12.30 -6.98
CA HIS A 85 1.34 -12.55 -6.93
C HIS A 85 0.89 -12.78 -5.48
N LEU A 86 0.72 -11.69 -4.72
CA LEU A 86 0.37 -11.70 -3.30
C LEU A 86 -1.14 -11.59 -3.07
N ASN A 87 -1.88 -11.07 -4.05
CA ASN A 87 -3.34 -10.98 -4.07
C ASN A 87 -3.99 -10.25 -2.87
N THR A 88 -3.25 -9.36 -2.20
CA THR A 88 -3.67 -8.71 -0.95
C THR A 88 -5.03 -8.02 -1.09
N THR A 89 -5.20 -7.17 -2.10
CA THR A 89 -6.47 -6.44 -2.31
C THR A 89 -7.59 -7.33 -2.84
N ALA A 90 -7.24 -8.40 -3.58
CA ALA A 90 -8.21 -9.39 -4.02
C ALA A 90 -8.79 -10.18 -2.83
N TYR A 91 -7.96 -10.55 -1.86
CA TYR A 91 -8.41 -11.19 -0.61
C TYR A 91 -9.37 -10.28 0.18
N VAL A 92 -9.02 -8.98 0.30
CA VAL A 92 -9.90 -8.01 0.96
C VAL A 92 -11.25 -7.92 0.26
N ALA A 93 -11.26 -7.85 -1.08
CA ALA A 93 -12.49 -7.79 -1.87
C ALA A 93 -13.34 -9.06 -1.74
N ASP A 94 -12.70 -10.24 -1.62
CA ASP A 94 -13.39 -11.51 -1.38
C ASP A 94 -14.10 -11.50 0.00
N GLU A 95 -13.42 -11.07 1.05
CA GLU A 95 -13.99 -10.96 2.39
C GLU A 95 -15.13 -9.93 2.46
N LEU A 96 -15.04 -8.81 1.73
CA LEU A 96 -16.10 -7.82 1.60
C LEU A 96 -17.34 -8.40 0.91
N SER A 97 -17.15 -9.07 -0.25
CA SER A 97 -18.26 -9.61 -1.01
C SER A 97 -19.03 -10.69 -0.26
N ARG A 98 -18.38 -11.49 0.58
CA ARG A 98 -19.01 -12.48 1.48
C ARG A 98 -19.93 -11.84 2.51
N ARG A 99 -19.74 -10.54 2.80
CA ARG A 99 -20.50 -9.77 3.81
C ARG A 99 -21.45 -8.75 3.20
N GLY A 100 -21.72 -8.86 1.91
CA GLY A 100 -22.70 -8.00 1.24
C GLY A 100 -22.14 -6.62 0.86
N ILE A 101 -20.82 -6.43 0.85
CA ILE A 101 -20.17 -5.18 0.44
C ILE A 101 -19.62 -5.35 -0.98
N ALA A 102 -20.10 -4.53 -1.92
CA ALA A 102 -19.48 -4.44 -3.24
C ALA A 102 -18.14 -3.71 -3.17
N SER A 103 -17.18 -4.05 -4.02
CA SER A 103 -15.87 -3.40 -3.98
C SER A 103 -15.32 -3.08 -5.36
N LEU A 104 -14.65 -1.92 -5.47
CA LEU A 104 -13.85 -1.51 -6.62
C LEU A 104 -12.37 -1.60 -6.26
N ARG A 105 -11.61 -2.22 -7.14
CA ARG A 105 -10.14 -2.23 -7.17
C ARG A 105 -9.69 -1.84 -8.56
N PHE A 106 -8.62 -1.08 -8.69
CA PHE A 106 -8.13 -0.65 -10.01
C PHE A 106 -6.62 -0.78 -10.14
N ASP A 107 -6.14 -0.94 -11.35
CA ASP A 107 -4.71 -0.98 -11.66
C ASP A 107 -4.13 0.42 -11.51
N LYS A 108 -3.17 0.61 -10.61
CA LYS A 108 -2.44 1.87 -10.50
C LYS A 108 -1.71 2.19 -11.79
N LEU A 109 -1.37 3.44 -11.96
CA LEU A 109 -0.57 3.88 -13.10
C LEU A 109 0.73 3.08 -13.18
N GLY A 110 1.04 2.57 -14.36
CA GLY A 110 2.19 1.71 -14.61
C GLY A 110 1.98 0.23 -14.33
N SER A 111 0.77 -0.19 -13.92
CA SER A 111 0.45 -1.59 -13.65
C SER A 111 -0.72 -2.11 -14.46
N GLY A 112 -0.88 -3.42 -14.46
CA GLY A 112 -2.01 -4.12 -15.06
C GLY A 112 -2.38 -3.64 -16.46
N ARG A 113 -3.67 -3.46 -16.71
CA ARG A 113 -4.19 -2.99 -18.01
C ARG A 113 -4.10 -1.47 -18.16
N THR A 114 -4.07 -0.70 -17.06
CA THR A 114 -3.90 0.76 -17.08
C THR A 114 -2.57 1.14 -17.72
N GLY A 115 -1.47 0.49 -17.34
CA GLY A 115 -0.16 0.71 -17.94
C GLY A 115 0.30 2.17 -17.81
N LEU A 116 1.08 2.65 -18.79
CA LEU A 116 1.68 3.99 -18.83
C LEU A 116 1.22 4.80 -20.06
N ALA A 117 0.12 4.41 -20.69
CA ALA A 117 -0.37 5.11 -21.88
C ALA A 117 -0.73 6.56 -21.52
N GLY A 118 -0.15 7.52 -22.25
CA GLY A 118 -0.41 8.95 -22.03
C GLY A 118 0.44 9.63 -20.94
N VAL A 119 1.32 8.89 -20.26
CA VAL A 119 2.22 9.47 -19.25
C VAL A 119 3.49 10.00 -19.90
N ASP A 120 3.84 11.25 -19.60
CA ASP A 120 5.16 11.79 -19.96
C ASP A 120 6.22 11.20 -19.02
N PRO A 121 7.19 10.40 -19.54
CA PRO A 121 8.22 9.79 -18.72
C PRO A 121 9.19 10.80 -18.10
N ASN A 122 9.23 12.04 -18.63
CA ASN A 122 10.08 13.11 -18.08
C ASN A 122 9.39 13.91 -16.98
N ASN A 123 8.07 13.77 -16.86
CA ASN A 123 7.27 14.41 -15.82
C ASN A 123 6.23 13.39 -15.28
N PRO A 124 6.69 12.37 -14.54
CA PRO A 124 5.79 11.37 -13.98
C PRO A 124 4.87 12.03 -12.95
N PRO A 125 3.60 11.59 -12.87
CA PRO A 125 2.65 12.09 -11.88
C PRO A 125 3.17 11.89 -10.45
N GLY A 126 2.86 12.87 -9.59
CA GLY A 126 3.15 12.81 -8.16
C GLY A 126 2.10 12.03 -7.35
N PHE A 127 2.24 12.08 -6.04
CA PHE A 127 1.31 11.41 -5.12
C PHE A 127 -0.07 12.09 -5.12
N ASP A 128 -0.12 13.40 -5.29
CA ASP A 128 -1.40 14.12 -5.36
C ASP A 128 -2.25 13.62 -6.54
N ALA A 129 -1.62 13.36 -7.69
CA ALA A 129 -2.33 12.73 -8.83
C ALA A 129 -2.83 11.30 -8.51
N GLN A 130 -2.12 10.53 -7.68
CA GLN A 130 -2.62 9.22 -7.21
C GLN A 130 -3.85 9.40 -6.30
N VAL A 131 -3.88 10.42 -5.46
CA VAL A 131 -5.05 10.76 -4.63
C VAL A 131 -6.23 11.16 -5.51
N ASP A 132 -6.01 11.99 -6.54
CA ASP A 132 -7.04 12.37 -7.51
C ASP A 132 -7.60 11.14 -8.26
N ASN A 133 -6.74 10.22 -8.69
CA ASN A 133 -7.18 8.98 -9.33
C ASN A 133 -8.05 8.13 -8.39
N ALA A 134 -7.74 8.10 -7.11
CA ALA A 134 -8.55 7.39 -6.11
C ALA A 134 -9.88 8.11 -5.84
N ALA A 135 -9.92 9.46 -5.87
CA ALA A 135 -11.15 10.24 -5.77
C ALA A 135 -12.08 9.97 -6.95
N ASP A 136 -11.57 9.96 -8.18
CA ASP A 136 -12.33 9.64 -9.38
C ASP A 136 -12.84 8.18 -9.35
N ALA A 137 -12.05 7.23 -8.86
CA ALA A 137 -12.46 5.84 -8.64
C ALA A 137 -13.61 5.74 -7.63
N LEU A 138 -13.54 6.50 -6.54
CA LEU A 138 -14.58 6.54 -5.50
C LEU A 138 -15.88 7.11 -6.07
N ALA A 139 -15.80 8.22 -6.78
CA ALA A 139 -16.96 8.84 -7.44
C ALA A 139 -17.59 7.90 -8.49
N PHE A 140 -16.76 7.22 -9.29
CA PHE A 140 -17.22 6.20 -10.23
C PHE A 140 -17.95 5.05 -9.52
N LEU A 141 -17.39 4.53 -8.40
CA LEU A 141 -18.00 3.45 -7.62
C LEU A 141 -19.37 3.86 -7.09
N GLN A 142 -19.49 5.02 -6.46
CA GLN A 142 -20.75 5.55 -5.91
C GLN A 142 -21.79 5.78 -7.01
N GLN A 143 -21.40 6.39 -8.13
CA GLN A 143 -22.28 6.58 -9.26
C GLN A 143 -22.76 5.25 -9.86
N ARG A 144 -21.86 4.29 -10.01
CA ARG A 144 -22.14 2.99 -10.64
C ARG A 144 -23.08 2.12 -9.82
N THR A 145 -23.02 2.27 -8.49
CA THR A 145 -23.81 1.46 -7.54
C THR A 145 -25.02 2.20 -6.97
N GLY A 146 -25.05 3.52 -7.04
CA GLY A 146 -26.10 4.34 -6.41
C GLY A 146 -26.02 4.37 -4.87
N VAL A 147 -24.87 3.97 -4.28
CA VAL A 147 -24.65 3.95 -2.82
C VAL A 147 -24.09 5.28 -2.37
N GLY A 148 -24.67 5.87 -1.32
CA GLY A 148 -24.22 7.14 -0.75
C GLY A 148 -23.02 7.00 0.19
N ALA A 149 -22.50 8.16 0.60
CA ALA A 149 -21.32 8.26 1.46
C ALA A 149 -21.47 7.52 2.81
N ASP A 150 -22.67 7.51 3.36
CA ASP A 150 -23.05 6.85 4.63
C ASP A 150 -22.86 5.33 4.64
N ARG A 151 -22.75 4.72 3.45
CA ARG A 151 -22.50 3.29 3.25
C ARG A 151 -21.30 3.04 2.35
N THR A 152 -20.39 4.02 2.30
CA THR A 152 -19.15 3.94 1.53
C THR A 152 -17.94 3.83 2.46
N THR A 153 -17.08 2.89 2.14
CA THR A 153 -15.83 2.60 2.85
C THR A 153 -14.65 2.84 1.92
N VAL A 154 -13.55 3.40 2.43
CA VAL A 154 -12.25 3.40 1.73
C VAL A 154 -11.28 2.56 2.53
N ILE A 155 -10.68 1.57 1.90
CA ILE A 155 -9.73 0.63 2.54
C ILE A 155 -8.40 0.78 1.84
N GLY A 156 -7.37 1.13 2.59
CA GLY A 156 -6.01 1.24 2.08
C GLY A 156 -5.05 0.27 2.76
N HIS A 157 -4.25 -0.42 1.96
CA HIS A 157 -3.15 -1.25 2.43
C HIS A 157 -1.83 -0.48 2.29
N SER A 158 -1.01 -0.44 3.35
CA SER A 158 0.31 0.20 3.31
C SER A 158 0.23 1.67 2.83
N GLU A 159 0.87 2.06 1.72
CA GLU A 159 0.75 3.39 1.08
C GLU A 159 -0.72 3.74 0.73
N GLY A 160 -1.54 2.75 0.38
CA GLY A 160 -2.96 2.96 0.13
C GLY A 160 -3.71 3.52 1.34
N ALA A 161 -3.23 3.27 2.56
CA ALA A 161 -3.78 3.85 3.78
C ALA A 161 -3.51 5.36 3.85
N LEU A 162 -2.32 5.82 3.45
CA LEU A 162 -2.04 7.25 3.32
C LEU A 162 -2.94 7.89 2.25
N THR A 163 -3.14 7.19 1.11
CA THR A 163 -4.08 7.67 0.07
C THR A 163 -5.51 7.78 0.62
N ALA A 164 -5.97 6.81 1.41
CA ALA A 164 -7.30 6.86 2.04
C ALA A 164 -7.46 8.04 3.02
N LEU A 165 -6.44 8.30 3.85
CA LEU A 165 -6.42 9.45 4.75
C LEU A 165 -6.40 10.78 3.98
N ARG A 166 -5.63 10.89 2.89
CA ARG A 166 -5.60 12.08 2.04
C ARG A 166 -6.94 12.32 1.30
N LEU A 167 -7.65 11.26 0.91
CA LEU A 167 -9.01 11.36 0.38
C LEU A 167 -9.96 11.96 1.42
N ALA A 168 -9.91 11.51 2.66
CA ALA A 168 -10.73 12.03 3.74
C ALA A 168 -10.39 13.49 4.09
N ASP A 169 -9.11 13.87 4.02
CA ASP A 169 -8.65 15.25 4.21
C ASP A 169 -9.17 16.18 3.09
N ALA A 170 -9.19 15.69 1.86
CA ALA A 170 -9.70 16.45 0.71
C ALA A 170 -11.23 16.62 0.73
N ASP A 171 -11.98 15.57 1.10
CA ASP A 171 -13.44 15.59 1.26
C ASP A 171 -13.89 14.57 2.32
N SER A 172 -14.01 15.02 3.54
CA SER A 172 -14.44 14.17 4.67
C SER A 172 -15.92 13.77 4.60
N ALA A 173 -16.70 14.29 3.67
CA ALA A 173 -18.09 13.92 3.45
C ALA A 173 -18.26 12.85 2.36
N ALA A 174 -17.20 12.52 1.62
CA ALA A 174 -17.27 11.54 0.51
C ALA A 174 -17.51 10.10 0.97
N PHE A 175 -17.14 9.74 2.21
CA PHE A 175 -17.35 8.43 2.81
C PHE A 175 -17.31 8.54 4.34
N THR A 176 -17.70 7.50 5.06
CA THR A 176 -17.80 7.52 6.53
C THR A 176 -17.06 6.38 7.22
N HIS A 177 -16.45 5.46 6.47
CA HIS A 177 -15.74 4.31 7.02
C HIS A 177 -14.36 4.20 6.38
N VAL A 178 -13.32 4.01 7.21
CA VAL A 178 -11.94 3.87 6.73
C VAL A 178 -11.26 2.64 7.30
N GLY A 179 -10.65 1.84 6.43
CA GLY A 179 -9.81 0.71 6.81
C GLY A 179 -8.35 1.00 6.49
N LEU A 180 -7.48 0.96 7.49
CA LEU A 180 -6.04 1.19 7.41
C LEU A 180 -5.30 -0.11 7.72
N LEU A 181 -4.93 -0.85 6.67
CA LEU A 181 -4.38 -2.20 6.78
C LEU A 181 -2.85 -2.15 6.70
N GLU A 182 -2.16 -2.54 7.77
CA GLU A 182 -0.69 -2.46 7.87
C GLU A 182 -0.16 -1.12 7.32
N PRO A 183 -0.68 0.04 7.82
CA PRO A 183 -0.61 1.32 7.14
C PRO A 183 0.80 1.91 7.12
N LEU A 184 1.12 2.66 6.07
CA LEU A 184 2.15 3.69 6.14
C LEU A 184 1.68 4.72 7.19
N SER A 185 2.28 4.70 8.38
CA SER A 185 1.77 5.32 9.61
C SER A 185 2.65 6.43 10.16
N ILE A 186 3.79 6.69 9.53
CA ILE A 186 4.70 7.83 9.76
C ILE A 186 4.99 8.49 8.43
N ARG A 187 5.63 9.66 8.43
CA ARG A 187 5.98 10.35 7.18
C ARG A 187 6.72 9.40 6.24
N TYR A 188 6.42 9.50 4.95
CA TYR A 188 6.86 8.51 3.95
C TYR A 188 8.39 8.33 3.93
N LEU A 189 9.15 9.44 3.92
CA LEU A 189 10.61 9.40 3.88
C LEU A 189 11.22 8.94 5.22
N ASP A 190 10.52 9.09 6.34
CA ASP A 190 10.95 8.55 7.62
C ASP A 190 10.79 7.02 7.65
N LEU A 191 9.70 6.49 7.07
CA LEU A 191 9.53 5.05 6.88
C LEU A 191 10.61 4.47 5.97
N LEU A 192 10.88 5.11 4.82
CA LEU A 192 11.95 4.69 3.92
C LEU A 192 13.32 4.71 4.64
N THR A 193 13.59 5.74 5.44
CA THR A 193 14.83 5.83 6.22
C THR A 193 14.96 4.65 7.18
N ALA A 194 13.91 4.33 7.93
CA ALA A 194 13.92 3.19 8.85
C ALA A 194 14.14 1.85 8.14
N GLN A 195 13.55 1.67 6.96
CA GLN A 195 13.72 0.46 6.15
C GLN A 195 15.15 0.35 5.57
N VAL A 196 15.69 1.45 5.06
CA VAL A 196 17.08 1.51 4.55
C VAL A 196 18.07 1.24 5.68
N ASP A 197 17.89 1.85 6.85
CA ASP A 197 18.77 1.63 8.02
C ASP A 197 18.77 0.18 8.47
N ARG A 198 17.62 -0.47 8.52
CA ARG A 198 17.51 -1.89 8.85
C ARG A 198 18.25 -2.74 7.82
N ASN A 199 18.01 -2.52 6.51
CA ASN A 199 18.63 -3.30 5.44
C ASN A 199 20.17 -3.12 5.42
N ILE A 200 20.66 -1.91 5.67
CA ILE A 200 22.10 -1.65 5.83
C ILE A 200 22.65 -2.41 7.05
N GLY A 201 21.93 -2.38 8.17
CA GLY A 201 22.32 -3.13 9.38
C GLY A 201 22.42 -4.64 9.13
N GLU A 202 21.45 -5.21 8.42
CA GLU A 202 21.46 -6.61 8.02
C GLU A 202 22.65 -6.92 7.09
N ALA A 203 22.93 -6.04 6.11
CA ALA A 203 24.08 -6.19 5.21
C ALA A 203 25.43 -6.16 5.96
N VAL A 204 25.57 -5.33 7.00
CA VAL A 204 26.73 -5.34 7.90
C VAL A 204 26.81 -6.65 8.68
N ALA A 205 25.70 -7.09 9.27
CA ALA A 205 25.67 -8.31 10.08
C ALA A 205 26.10 -9.56 9.31
N VAL A 206 25.82 -9.63 7.99
CA VAL A 206 26.25 -10.72 7.11
C VAL A 206 27.57 -10.47 6.37
N GLY A 207 28.28 -9.36 6.67
CA GLY A 207 29.58 -9.02 6.10
C GLY A 207 29.55 -8.55 4.65
N GLN A 208 28.40 -8.12 4.14
CA GLN A 208 28.27 -7.52 2.79
C GLN A 208 28.74 -6.06 2.78
N PHE A 209 28.55 -5.35 3.88
CA PHE A 209 29.03 -3.98 4.09
C PHE A 209 30.03 -3.94 5.25
N THR A 210 31.04 -3.09 5.13
CA THR A 210 31.80 -2.63 6.30
C THR A 210 31.04 -1.54 7.04
N GLU A 211 31.39 -1.28 8.30
CA GLU A 211 30.78 -0.17 9.06
C GLU A 211 31.01 1.20 8.38
N GLU A 212 32.16 1.41 7.74
CA GLU A 212 32.45 2.63 7.00
C GLU A 212 31.56 2.78 5.75
N GLN A 213 31.34 1.69 5.00
CA GLN A 213 30.42 1.67 3.87
C GLN A 213 28.98 1.94 4.31
N ALA A 214 28.58 1.33 5.42
CA ALA A 214 27.25 1.52 6.01
C ALA A 214 27.03 2.98 6.42
N ALA A 215 27.97 3.59 7.15
CA ALA A 215 27.91 4.98 7.55
C ALA A 215 27.80 5.91 6.32
N SER A 216 28.69 5.73 5.33
CA SER A 216 28.67 6.50 4.10
C SER A 216 27.35 6.36 3.32
N SER A 217 26.76 5.17 3.30
CA SER A 217 25.45 4.93 2.63
C SER A 217 24.31 5.62 3.36
N ARG A 218 24.29 5.60 4.70
CA ARG A 218 23.32 6.34 5.51
C ARG A 218 23.40 7.84 5.27
N ASP A 219 24.62 8.40 5.26
CA ASP A 219 24.82 9.83 5.05
C ASP A 219 24.32 10.28 3.66
N ARG A 220 24.62 9.51 2.60
CA ARG A 220 24.12 9.83 1.25
C ARG A 220 22.61 9.70 1.14
N PHE A 221 22.02 8.69 1.77
CA PHE A 221 20.58 8.53 1.78
C PHE A 221 19.89 9.66 2.57
N ALA A 222 20.42 10.04 3.73
CA ALA A 222 19.92 11.17 4.51
C ALA A 222 20.00 12.49 3.73
N GLN A 223 21.07 12.71 2.97
CA GLN A 223 21.18 13.86 2.07
C GLN A 223 20.10 13.81 0.98
N ALA A 224 19.87 12.65 0.34
CA ALA A 224 18.83 12.52 -0.68
C ALA A 224 17.43 12.81 -0.10
N VAL A 225 17.13 12.33 1.11
CA VAL A 225 15.87 12.65 1.82
C VAL A 225 15.74 14.15 2.06
N ALA A 226 16.82 14.81 2.52
CA ALA A 226 16.82 16.26 2.74
C ALA A 226 16.57 17.03 1.44
N ASP A 227 17.22 16.63 0.34
CA ASP A 227 17.06 17.25 -0.98
C ASP A 227 15.63 17.08 -1.50
N ILE A 228 15.02 15.88 -1.38
CA ILE A 228 13.63 15.65 -1.77
C ILE A 228 12.68 16.55 -0.97
N ARG A 229 12.84 16.62 0.36
CA ARG A 229 12.02 17.48 1.24
C ARG A 229 12.14 18.95 0.88
N ALA A 230 13.35 19.38 0.49
CA ALA A 230 13.63 20.76 0.06
C ALA A 230 13.23 21.04 -1.40
N GLY A 231 12.79 20.04 -2.15
CA GLY A 231 12.53 20.17 -3.59
C GLY A 231 13.78 20.44 -4.42
N GLN A 232 14.95 20.04 -3.92
CA GLN A 232 16.23 20.21 -4.60
C GLN A 232 16.55 18.99 -5.49
N PRO A 233 17.26 19.19 -6.59
CA PRO A 233 17.76 18.08 -7.40
C PRO A 233 18.69 17.16 -6.57
N LEU A 234 18.48 15.85 -6.67
CA LEU A 234 19.39 14.89 -6.07
C LEU A 234 20.75 14.90 -6.78
N SER A 235 21.81 14.58 -6.04
CA SER A 235 23.16 14.44 -6.60
C SER A 235 23.16 13.58 -7.88
N ALA A 236 23.86 14.00 -8.92
CA ALA A 236 23.99 13.25 -10.17
C ALA A 236 24.94 12.02 -10.05
N GLU A 237 25.69 11.94 -8.97
CA GLU A 237 26.60 10.81 -8.73
C GLU A 237 25.80 9.52 -8.54
N PRO A 238 26.21 8.41 -9.19
CA PRO A 238 25.56 7.13 -9.01
C PRO A 238 25.59 6.66 -7.55
N ASP A 239 24.45 6.24 -7.04
CA ASP A 239 24.33 5.67 -5.71
C ASP A 239 23.43 4.43 -5.74
N PRO A 240 23.92 3.24 -5.32
CA PRO A 240 23.16 2.00 -5.41
C PRO A 240 21.82 2.03 -4.66
N ILE A 241 21.72 2.75 -3.53
CA ILE A 241 20.49 2.84 -2.74
C ILE A 241 19.53 3.84 -3.39
N VAL A 242 20.00 5.06 -3.70
CA VAL A 242 19.21 6.12 -4.33
C VAL A 242 18.66 5.67 -5.69
N ASP A 243 19.53 5.07 -6.51
CA ASP A 243 19.16 4.58 -7.85
C ASP A 243 18.33 3.30 -7.79
N GLY A 244 18.67 2.39 -6.86
CA GLY A 244 17.94 1.14 -6.64
C GLY A 244 16.50 1.36 -6.15
N LEU A 245 16.29 2.36 -5.32
CA LEU A 245 14.95 2.77 -4.86
C LEU A 245 14.22 3.69 -5.86
N GLY A 246 14.87 4.10 -6.95
CA GLY A 246 14.27 5.00 -7.95
C GLY A 246 13.95 6.40 -7.41
N LEU A 247 14.69 6.88 -6.39
CA LEU A 247 14.37 8.16 -5.74
C LEU A 247 14.42 9.34 -6.69
N ARG A 248 15.32 9.32 -7.70
CA ARG A 248 15.43 10.41 -8.69
C ARG A 248 14.18 10.55 -9.54
N GLN A 249 13.63 9.42 -10.00
CA GLN A 249 12.43 9.38 -10.83
C GLN A 249 11.16 9.67 -10.03
N SER A 250 11.19 9.39 -8.72
CA SER A 250 10.04 9.49 -7.83
C SER A 250 10.13 10.69 -6.88
N ALA A 251 11.07 11.61 -7.06
CA ALA A 251 11.31 12.71 -6.11
C ALA A 251 10.08 13.58 -5.88
N THR A 252 9.31 13.90 -6.93
CA THR A 252 8.05 14.67 -6.81
C THR A 252 7.01 13.87 -6.03
N PHE A 253 6.79 12.62 -6.40
CA PHE A 253 5.87 11.71 -5.71
C PHE A 253 6.21 11.59 -4.22
N LEU A 254 7.48 11.34 -3.90
CA LEU A 254 7.93 11.17 -2.52
C LEU A 254 7.81 12.45 -1.70
N ARG A 255 8.08 13.61 -2.29
CA ARG A 255 7.92 14.90 -1.62
C ARG A 255 6.46 15.16 -1.27
N GLU A 256 5.54 14.92 -2.20
CA GLU A 256 4.11 15.10 -1.99
C GLU A 256 3.57 14.09 -0.96
N ALA A 257 3.96 12.82 -1.05
CA ALA A 257 3.55 11.78 -0.11
C ALA A 257 4.11 12.02 1.31
N ASP A 258 5.31 12.61 1.42
CA ASP A 258 5.97 12.95 2.69
C ASP A 258 5.50 14.28 3.30
N ALA A 259 4.69 15.06 2.58
CA ALA A 259 4.30 16.41 3.00
C ALA A 259 3.47 16.43 4.30
N THR A 260 2.73 15.37 4.57
CA THR A 260 1.82 15.29 5.73
C THR A 260 2.13 14.05 6.57
N ASP A 261 2.04 14.18 7.89
CA ASP A 261 2.12 13.04 8.80
C ASP A 261 0.77 12.29 8.79
N PRO A 262 0.74 10.96 8.60
CA PRO A 262 -0.49 10.18 8.65
C PRO A 262 -1.27 10.31 9.97
N ALA A 263 -0.58 10.54 11.09
CA ALA A 263 -1.24 10.75 12.38
C ALA A 263 -2.00 12.09 12.42
N ASP A 264 -1.48 13.15 11.79
CA ASP A 264 -2.18 14.44 11.68
C ASP A 264 -3.45 14.31 10.83
N LEU A 265 -3.38 13.57 9.71
CA LEU A 265 -4.53 13.27 8.86
C LEU A 265 -5.58 12.44 9.62
N ALA A 266 -5.14 11.43 10.38
CA ALA A 266 -6.01 10.60 11.21
C ALA A 266 -6.72 11.41 12.30
N ALA A 267 -6.01 12.36 12.94
CA ALA A 267 -6.58 13.25 13.94
C ALA A 267 -7.61 14.24 13.37
N ALA A 268 -7.56 14.52 12.07
CA ALA A 268 -8.50 15.42 11.39
C ALA A 268 -9.80 14.72 10.92
N LEU A 269 -9.90 13.39 11.03
CA LEU A 269 -11.13 12.68 10.66
C LEU A 269 -12.29 13.11 11.58
N PRO A 270 -13.54 13.18 11.07
CA PRO A 270 -14.71 13.42 11.92
C PRO A 270 -14.93 12.31 12.96
N ASP A 271 -15.42 12.68 14.15
CA ASP A 271 -15.77 11.74 15.22
C ASP A 271 -16.77 10.66 14.79
N SER A 272 -17.55 10.95 13.75
CA SER A 272 -18.56 10.02 13.20
C SER A 272 -18.00 8.92 12.31
N TYR A 273 -16.69 8.93 12.03
CA TYR A 273 -16.08 7.88 11.24
C TYR A 273 -16.00 6.56 12.02
N SER A 274 -16.29 5.44 11.34
CA SER A 274 -15.86 4.12 11.81
C SER A 274 -14.52 3.78 11.18
N SER A 275 -13.52 3.48 12.01
CA SER A 275 -12.15 3.27 11.61
C SER A 275 -11.69 1.86 11.97
N PHE A 276 -11.06 1.17 11.01
CA PHE A 276 -10.39 -0.10 11.26
C PHE A 276 -8.89 0.06 11.04
N LEU A 277 -8.10 -0.28 12.05
CA LEU A 277 -6.65 -0.14 12.02
C LEU A 277 -5.99 -1.46 12.37
N THR A 278 -4.96 -1.86 11.62
CA THR A 278 -4.21 -3.10 11.90
C THR A 278 -2.73 -2.86 12.08
N CYS A 279 -2.08 -3.74 12.82
CA CYS A 279 -0.63 -3.93 12.81
C CYS A 279 -0.29 -5.39 13.13
N SER A 280 0.90 -5.86 12.73
CA SER A 280 1.37 -7.21 13.01
C SER A 280 2.79 -7.24 13.57
N ASP A 281 3.04 -8.16 14.52
CA ASP A 281 4.38 -8.42 15.06
C ASP A 281 5.35 -8.97 14.00
N LYS A 282 4.82 -9.56 12.93
CA LYS A 282 5.59 -10.13 11.82
C LYS A 282 5.63 -9.24 10.57
N ASP A 283 5.17 -8.01 10.68
CA ASP A 283 5.33 -7.04 9.62
C ASP A 283 6.78 -6.53 9.58
N LEU A 284 7.47 -6.82 8.46
CA LEU A 284 8.84 -6.36 8.24
C LEU A 284 8.91 -4.94 7.65
N ASN A 285 7.79 -4.38 7.19
CA ASN A 285 7.77 -3.08 6.53
C ASN A 285 7.36 -1.96 7.48
N VAL A 286 6.35 -2.21 8.32
CA VAL A 286 5.81 -1.24 9.28
C VAL A 286 5.65 -1.92 10.64
N SER A 287 6.34 -1.43 11.66
CA SER A 287 6.21 -2.00 13.01
C SER A 287 4.96 -1.49 13.73
N CYS A 288 4.40 -2.30 14.65
CA CYS A 288 3.29 -1.84 15.51
C CYS A 288 3.64 -0.59 16.32
N GLY A 289 4.93 -0.40 16.67
CA GLY A 289 5.38 0.83 17.33
C GLY A 289 5.23 2.08 16.47
N GLN A 290 5.39 1.96 15.14
CA GLN A 290 5.16 3.07 14.21
C GLN A 290 3.66 3.36 14.03
N VAL A 291 2.79 2.34 14.12
CA VAL A 291 1.33 2.48 13.98
C VAL A 291 0.70 3.17 15.19
N GLU A 292 1.37 3.18 16.34
CA GLU A 292 0.81 3.67 17.61
C GLU A 292 0.33 5.14 17.53
N ASN A 293 1.06 6.03 16.82
CA ASN A 293 0.65 7.44 16.69
C ASN A 293 -0.68 7.56 15.93
N VAL A 294 -0.87 6.79 14.86
CA VAL A 294 -2.14 6.75 14.12
C VAL A 294 -3.25 6.16 15.00
N ARG A 295 -2.96 5.11 15.77
CA ARG A 295 -3.92 4.51 16.71
C ARG A 295 -4.40 5.52 17.75
N VAL A 296 -3.50 6.29 18.33
CA VAL A 296 -3.84 7.34 19.31
C VAL A 296 -4.66 8.45 18.62
N ALA A 297 -4.25 8.87 17.43
CA ALA A 297 -4.93 9.90 16.66
C ALA A 297 -6.37 9.52 16.28
N LEU A 298 -6.63 8.24 15.97
CA LEU A 298 -7.97 7.72 15.67
C LEU A 298 -8.86 7.50 16.90
N GLY A 299 -8.34 7.67 18.11
CA GLY A 299 -9.06 7.35 19.34
C GLY A 299 -10.35 8.14 19.59
N HIS A 300 -10.62 9.20 18.82
CA HIS A 300 -11.86 9.98 18.84
C HIS A 300 -12.94 9.42 17.88
N THR A 301 -12.57 8.53 16.95
CA THR A 301 -13.51 7.85 16.05
C THR A 301 -14.03 6.55 16.68
N ASP A 302 -15.00 5.88 16.02
CA ASP A 302 -15.34 4.49 16.34
C ASP A 302 -14.23 3.55 15.87
N LEU A 303 -13.16 3.47 16.67
CA LEU A 303 -11.93 2.76 16.33
C LEU A 303 -11.99 1.27 16.67
N HIS A 304 -11.86 0.44 15.65
CA HIS A 304 -11.61 -0.99 15.74
C HIS A 304 -10.13 -1.27 15.47
N PHE A 305 -9.36 -1.47 16.52
CA PHE A 305 -7.93 -1.80 16.40
C PHE A 305 -7.68 -3.30 16.52
N ALA A 306 -6.92 -3.87 15.58
CA ALA A 306 -6.53 -5.26 15.59
C ALA A 306 -5.00 -5.40 15.50
N HIS A 307 -4.42 -6.09 16.50
CA HIS A 307 -3.01 -6.44 16.56
C HIS A 307 -2.86 -7.94 16.27
N PHE A 308 -2.06 -8.30 15.28
CA PHE A 308 -1.86 -9.67 14.82
C PHE A 308 -0.49 -10.20 15.27
N ALA A 309 -0.46 -11.45 15.73
CA ALA A 309 0.78 -12.09 16.10
C ALA A 309 1.48 -12.78 14.91
N ASN A 310 0.73 -13.15 13.87
CA ASN A 310 1.22 -14.08 12.85
C ASN A 310 0.95 -13.65 11.39
N SER A 311 0.54 -12.42 11.16
CA SER A 311 0.30 -11.91 9.81
C SER A 311 1.55 -11.26 9.21
N SER A 312 1.80 -11.47 7.92
CA SER A 312 2.79 -10.69 7.18
C SER A 312 2.25 -9.30 6.84
N HIS A 313 3.13 -8.40 6.37
CA HIS A 313 2.71 -7.10 5.81
C HIS A 313 1.62 -7.22 4.74
N MET A 314 1.65 -8.30 3.95
CA MET A 314 0.67 -8.57 2.89
C MET A 314 -0.58 -9.31 3.39
N LEU A 315 -0.84 -9.28 4.70
CA LEU A 315 -1.96 -9.94 5.37
C LEU A 315 -1.95 -11.47 5.24
N GLY A 316 -0.81 -12.05 4.84
CA GLY A 316 -0.64 -13.50 4.71
C GLY A 316 -0.39 -14.19 6.05
N GLU A 317 -0.92 -15.41 6.23
CA GLU A 317 -0.72 -16.23 7.42
C GLU A 317 0.69 -16.81 7.47
N LEU A 318 1.54 -16.28 8.34
CA LEU A 318 2.88 -16.81 8.59
C LEU A 318 2.87 -17.97 9.60
N GLY A 319 1.93 -17.99 10.55
CA GLY A 319 1.87 -19.01 11.58
C GLY A 319 3.22 -19.16 12.30
N PRO A 320 3.82 -20.38 12.33
CA PRO A 320 5.11 -20.61 12.96
C PRO A 320 6.32 -20.19 12.11
N LEU A 321 6.12 -19.79 10.84
CA LEU A 321 7.22 -19.36 9.98
C LEU A 321 7.88 -18.08 10.52
N PRO A 322 9.20 -17.92 10.36
CA PRO A 322 9.86 -16.69 10.72
C PRO A 322 9.39 -15.53 9.84
N ALA A 323 9.46 -14.33 10.37
CA ALA A 323 9.36 -13.13 9.56
C ALA A 323 10.73 -12.86 8.92
N ASP A 324 10.90 -13.25 7.68
CA ASP A 324 12.10 -12.97 6.89
C ASP A 324 11.69 -12.54 5.46
N PRO A 325 12.60 -11.94 4.66
CA PRO A 325 12.25 -11.44 3.33
C PRO A 325 11.65 -12.48 2.38
N ASN A 326 12.02 -13.74 2.49
CA ASN A 326 11.50 -14.81 1.63
C ASN A 326 10.07 -15.18 2.02
N THR A 327 9.79 -15.31 3.32
CA THR A 327 8.45 -15.62 3.82
C THR A 327 7.50 -14.44 3.67
N ALA A 328 7.99 -13.20 3.80
CA ALA A 328 7.18 -11.98 3.63
C ALA A 328 6.62 -11.82 2.21
N LEU A 329 7.33 -12.34 1.19
CA LEU A 329 6.92 -12.30 -0.22
C LEU A 329 6.36 -13.62 -0.74
N ALA A 330 6.20 -14.62 0.12
CA ALA A 330 5.57 -15.86 -0.28
C ALA A 330 4.07 -15.64 -0.54
N PRO A 331 3.47 -16.34 -1.52
CA PRO A 331 2.02 -16.31 -1.74
C PRO A 331 1.32 -17.13 -0.64
N LEU A 332 1.12 -16.49 0.51
CA LEU A 332 0.50 -17.10 1.69
C LEU A 332 -1.03 -16.97 1.62
N PRO A 333 -1.77 -17.88 2.25
CA PRO A 333 -3.21 -17.69 2.45
C PRO A 333 -3.47 -16.47 3.33
N LEU A 334 -4.64 -15.85 3.17
CA LEU A 334 -5.06 -14.75 4.03
C LEU A 334 -5.06 -15.17 5.50
N SER A 335 -4.49 -14.34 6.36
CA SER A 335 -4.41 -14.58 7.80
C SER A 335 -5.79 -14.81 8.43
N GLY A 336 -5.90 -15.84 9.26
CA GLY A 336 -7.10 -16.10 10.04
C GLY A 336 -7.39 -14.98 11.03
N GLU A 337 -6.36 -14.43 11.70
CA GLU A 337 -6.48 -13.31 12.64
C GLU A 337 -7.07 -12.07 11.95
N PHE A 338 -6.53 -11.74 10.74
CA PHE A 338 -7.05 -10.64 9.94
C PHE A 338 -8.51 -10.88 9.54
N ARG A 339 -8.83 -12.04 8.96
CA ARG A 339 -10.17 -12.37 8.47
C ARG A 339 -11.22 -12.21 9.56
N ASP A 340 -10.93 -12.70 10.76
CA ASP A 340 -11.85 -12.64 11.89
C ASP A 340 -12.05 -11.21 12.40
N ALA A 341 -10.98 -10.42 12.53
CA ALA A 341 -11.06 -9.04 13.00
C ALA A 341 -11.75 -8.14 11.96
N PHE A 342 -11.32 -8.23 10.70
CA PHE A 342 -11.88 -7.48 9.59
C PHE A 342 -13.36 -7.81 9.38
N GLY A 343 -13.70 -9.12 9.47
CA GLY A 343 -15.09 -9.56 9.36
C GLY A 343 -16.00 -8.95 10.41
N ARG A 344 -15.58 -8.92 11.67
CA ARG A 344 -16.38 -8.29 12.74
C ARG A 344 -16.61 -6.80 12.50
N TRP A 345 -15.61 -6.08 12.02
CA TRP A 345 -15.76 -4.67 11.70
C TRP A 345 -16.74 -4.47 10.53
N VAL A 346 -16.56 -5.19 9.42
CA VAL A 346 -17.42 -5.09 8.23
C VAL A 346 -18.87 -5.50 8.52
N ASP A 347 -19.10 -6.48 9.41
CA ASP A 347 -20.44 -6.89 9.81
C ASP A 347 -21.19 -5.80 10.61
N GLY A 348 -20.45 -4.87 11.21
CA GLY A 348 -20.98 -3.71 11.95
C GLY A 348 -21.29 -2.47 11.09
N LEU A 349 -20.85 -2.44 9.81
CA LEU A 349 -21.06 -1.31 8.89
C LEU A 349 -22.47 -1.19 8.31
#